data_c53044e9b4803fc5cf1f5c74cfaddf84
#
_entry.id   c53044e9b4803fc5cf1f5c74cfaddf84
#
_cell.length_a   1.000
_cell.length_b   1.000
_cell.length_c   1.000
_cell.angle_alpha   90.00
_cell.angle_beta   90.00
_cell.angle_gamma   90.00
#
_symmetry.space_group_name_H-M   'P 1'
#
loop_
_entity.id
_entity.type
_entity.pdbx_description
1 polymer ?
#
loop_
_entity_poly.entity_id
_entity_poly.type
_entity_poly.pdbx_seq_one_letter_code
_entity_poly.pdbx_strand_id
1 'polypeptide(L)'
;MKKIISLVLSLTVISGVCAAVLAYVDSITKDPIAQMKVRQEQTAVKAVLPACGEAGKLKVEKLNGSEDVYVGSVDGQVIGYAAKGTDAGGYGGDIVLMVGFKADKKTVVCYKTLAAAETPGLGMKLNTPEFSGQFSGKDGSSLAVKKDGGVIEAITSATITSRAVCRAVADAQKKLK
;
A
#
# COMPACT_ATOMS: atom_id res chain seq x y z
N MET A 1 -10.35 54.27 -0.53
CA MET A 1 -11.07 53.35 -1.40
C MET A 1 -10.24 52.87 -2.58
N LYS A 2 -9.61 53.73 -3.42
CA LYS A 2 -8.84 53.27 -4.57
C LYS A 2 -7.67 52.32 -4.25
N LYS A 3 -6.92 52.51 -3.14
CA LYS A 3 -5.84 51.61 -2.71
C LYS A 3 -6.34 50.21 -2.32
N ILE A 4 -7.47 50.11 -1.63
CA ILE A 4 -8.09 48.83 -1.23
C ILE A 4 -8.55 48.06 -2.48
N ILE A 5 -9.20 48.73 -3.42
CA ILE A 5 -9.62 48.12 -4.69
C ILE A 5 -8.42 47.60 -5.47
N SER A 6 -7.33 48.37 -5.56
CA SER A 6 -6.10 47.94 -6.22
C SER A 6 -5.48 46.69 -5.55
N LEU A 7 -5.44 46.63 -4.22
CA LEU A 7 -4.95 45.48 -3.47
C LEU A 7 -5.80 44.21 -3.73
N VAL A 8 -7.13 44.36 -3.66
CA VAL A 8 -8.05 43.26 -3.93
C VAL A 8 -7.88 42.76 -5.37
N LEU A 9 -7.82 43.68 -6.34
CA LEU A 9 -7.64 43.32 -7.75
C LEU A 9 -6.32 42.57 -7.97
N SER A 10 -5.21 43.08 -7.41
CA SER A 10 -3.91 42.40 -7.51
C SER A 10 -3.93 40.99 -6.91
N LEU A 11 -4.52 40.84 -5.74
CA LEU A 11 -4.64 39.54 -5.08
C LEU A 11 -5.48 38.57 -5.92
N THR A 12 -6.62 39.04 -6.46
CA THR A 12 -7.50 38.21 -7.31
C THR A 12 -6.80 37.76 -8.59
N VAL A 13 -6.03 38.65 -9.23
CA VAL A 13 -5.28 38.29 -10.46
C VAL A 13 -4.22 37.26 -10.13
N ILE A 14 -3.44 37.44 -9.07
CA ILE A 14 -2.39 36.50 -8.68
C ILE A 14 -3.01 35.13 -8.33
N SER A 15 -4.05 35.11 -7.51
CA SER A 15 -4.75 33.88 -7.13
C SER A 15 -5.33 33.16 -8.36
N GLY A 16 -5.91 33.91 -9.29
CA GLY A 16 -6.46 33.35 -10.53
C GLY A 16 -5.38 32.69 -11.40
N VAL A 17 -4.24 33.37 -11.57
CA VAL A 17 -3.10 32.81 -12.31
C VAL A 17 -2.56 31.55 -11.64
N CYS A 18 -2.36 31.57 -10.32
CA CYS A 18 -1.90 30.40 -9.58
C CYS A 18 -2.88 29.22 -9.71
N ALA A 19 -4.17 29.47 -9.57
CA ALA A 19 -5.21 28.45 -9.73
C ALA A 19 -5.20 27.84 -11.14
N ALA A 20 -5.09 28.66 -12.17
CA ALA A 20 -5.02 28.19 -13.55
C ALA A 20 -3.79 27.32 -13.82
N VAL A 21 -2.61 27.75 -13.32
CA VAL A 21 -1.37 26.96 -13.44
C VAL A 21 -1.50 25.62 -12.72
N LEU A 22 -2.02 25.59 -11.49
CA LEU A 22 -2.23 24.35 -10.73
C LEU A 22 -3.19 23.42 -11.45
N ALA A 23 -4.33 23.92 -11.95
CA ALA A 23 -5.30 23.13 -12.70
C ALA A 23 -4.69 22.54 -13.99
N TYR A 24 -3.86 23.31 -14.70
CA TYR A 24 -3.16 22.84 -15.88
C TYR A 24 -2.17 21.73 -15.54
N VAL A 25 -1.34 21.90 -14.52
CA VAL A 25 -0.39 20.87 -14.07
C VAL A 25 -1.14 19.61 -13.63
N ASP A 26 -2.23 19.73 -12.85
CA ASP A 26 -3.05 18.58 -12.45
C ASP A 26 -3.59 17.82 -13.67
N SER A 27 -4.09 18.53 -14.69
CA SER A 27 -4.64 17.91 -15.89
C SER A 27 -3.65 17.05 -16.67
N ILE A 28 -2.38 17.45 -16.74
CA ILE A 28 -1.33 16.71 -17.47
C ILE A 28 -0.65 15.63 -16.62
N THR A 29 -0.74 15.70 -15.29
CA THR A 29 -0.08 14.74 -14.38
C THR A 29 -0.99 13.61 -13.91
N LYS A 30 -2.32 13.82 -13.94
CA LYS A 30 -3.31 12.87 -13.45
C LYS A 30 -3.22 11.51 -14.15
N ASP A 31 -3.17 11.49 -15.48
CA ASP A 31 -3.14 10.25 -16.27
C ASP A 31 -1.83 9.46 -16.09
N PRO A 32 -0.64 10.08 -16.19
CA PRO A 32 0.62 9.39 -15.87
C PRO A 32 0.65 8.81 -14.46
N ILE A 33 0.15 9.54 -13.45
CA ILE A 33 0.10 9.05 -12.06
C ILE A 33 -0.81 7.82 -11.96
N ALA A 34 -1.99 7.85 -12.59
CA ALA A 34 -2.91 6.71 -12.60
C ALA A 34 -2.27 5.47 -13.24
N GLN A 35 -1.60 5.62 -14.37
CA GLN A 35 -0.88 4.52 -15.03
C GLN A 35 0.26 3.97 -14.17
N MET A 36 1.01 4.83 -13.50
CA MET A 36 2.08 4.41 -12.59
C MET A 36 1.54 3.60 -11.41
N LYS A 37 0.40 3.99 -10.82
CA LYS A 37 -0.25 3.23 -9.75
C LYS A 37 -0.63 1.81 -10.21
N VAL A 38 -1.24 1.68 -11.37
CA VAL A 38 -1.60 0.36 -11.93
C VAL A 38 -0.36 -0.52 -12.17
N ARG A 39 0.70 0.04 -12.73
CA ARG A 39 1.97 -0.69 -12.95
C ARG A 39 2.61 -1.11 -11.61
N GLN A 40 2.59 -0.23 -10.62
CA GLN A 40 3.12 -0.52 -9.30
C GLN A 40 2.34 -1.66 -8.61
N GLU A 41 1.01 -1.65 -8.69
CA GLU A 41 0.16 -2.74 -8.19
C GLU A 41 0.50 -4.07 -8.88
N GLN A 42 0.57 -4.10 -10.22
CA GLN A 42 0.90 -5.31 -10.96
C GLN A 42 2.29 -5.87 -10.60
N THR A 43 3.26 -4.99 -10.43
CA THR A 43 4.62 -5.38 -10.01
C THR A 43 4.61 -5.91 -8.58
N ALA A 44 3.87 -5.26 -7.67
CA ALA A 44 3.75 -5.68 -6.28
C ALA A 44 3.06 -7.05 -6.17
N VAL A 45 1.98 -7.30 -6.92
CA VAL A 45 1.29 -8.60 -6.97
C VAL A 45 2.25 -9.72 -7.33
N LYS A 46 3.05 -9.55 -8.39
CA LYS A 46 4.04 -10.55 -8.81
C LYS A 46 5.13 -10.76 -7.76
N ALA A 47 5.52 -9.69 -7.05
CA ALA A 47 6.59 -9.74 -6.06
C ALA A 47 6.17 -10.40 -4.74
N VAL A 48 4.88 -10.40 -4.39
CA VAL A 48 4.39 -10.99 -3.13
C VAL A 48 3.86 -12.41 -3.27
N LEU A 49 3.60 -12.86 -4.50
CA LEU A 49 3.20 -14.24 -4.75
C LEU A 49 4.38 -15.19 -4.51
N PRO A 50 4.13 -16.41 -3.98
CA PRO A 50 5.19 -17.39 -3.80
C PRO A 50 5.98 -17.61 -5.09
N ALA A 51 7.29 -17.48 -5.04
CA ALA A 51 8.17 -17.76 -6.16
C ALA A 51 8.20 -19.28 -6.41
N CYS A 52 7.34 -19.79 -7.27
CA CYS A 52 7.43 -21.14 -7.80
C CYS A 52 8.23 -21.10 -9.08
N GLY A 53 9.56 -21.34 -8.97
CA GLY A 53 10.55 -21.91 -9.95
C GLY A 53 10.47 -21.27 -11.28
N GLU A 54 9.90 -20.68 -12.04
CA GLU A 54 10.04 -20.02 -13.33
C GLU A 54 9.05 -18.85 -13.49
N ALA A 55 9.57 -17.65 -13.43
CA ALA A 55 8.80 -16.39 -13.56
C ALA A 55 7.95 -16.28 -14.88
N GLY A 56 8.14 -17.20 -15.82
CA GLY A 56 7.43 -17.21 -17.10
C GLY A 56 6.06 -17.90 -17.10
N LYS A 57 5.74 -18.71 -16.09
CA LYS A 57 4.49 -19.52 -16.07
C LYS A 57 3.43 -18.98 -15.09
N LEU A 58 3.74 -17.93 -14.32
CA LEU A 58 2.82 -17.36 -13.36
C LEU A 58 1.68 -16.62 -14.07
N LYS A 59 0.47 -17.15 -13.99
CA LYS A 59 -0.76 -16.46 -14.38
C LYS A 59 -1.33 -15.76 -13.15
N VAL A 60 -1.67 -14.49 -13.30
CA VAL A 60 -2.28 -13.67 -12.25
C VAL A 60 -3.65 -13.21 -12.74
N GLU A 61 -4.68 -13.59 -12.02
CA GLU A 61 -6.07 -13.25 -12.34
C GLU A 61 -6.72 -12.54 -11.14
N LYS A 62 -7.67 -11.63 -11.40
CA LYS A 62 -8.47 -11.00 -10.34
C LYS A 62 -9.51 -12.01 -9.82
N LEU A 63 -9.62 -12.13 -8.51
CA LEU A 63 -10.59 -13.04 -7.89
C LEU A 63 -11.99 -12.40 -7.90
N ASN A 64 -12.97 -13.09 -8.49
CA ASN A 64 -14.40 -12.71 -8.50
C ASN A 64 -14.69 -11.25 -8.90
N GLY A 65 -13.90 -10.65 -9.79
CA GLY A 65 -14.07 -9.25 -10.18
C GLY A 65 -13.67 -8.22 -9.11
N SER A 66 -13.10 -8.67 -8.00
CA SER A 66 -12.56 -7.78 -6.96
C SER A 66 -11.36 -7.00 -7.48
N GLU A 67 -11.32 -5.70 -7.23
CA GLU A 67 -10.17 -4.88 -7.61
C GLU A 67 -8.95 -5.08 -6.70
N ASP A 68 -9.17 -5.66 -5.53
CA ASP A 68 -8.17 -5.72 -4.46
C ASP A 68 -7.58 -7.14 -4.23
N VAL A 69 -8.10 -8.17 -4.93
CA VAL A 69 -7.68 -9.57 -4.70
C VAL A 69 -7.25 -10.22 -6.00
N TYR A 70 -6.11 -10.88 -5.96
CA TYR A 70 -5.48 -11.56 -7.09
C TYR A 70 -5.15 -13.01 -6.72
N VAL A 71 -5.29 -13.91 -7.68
CA VAL A 71 -4.92 -15.33 -7.58
C VAL A 71 -3.70 -15.56 -8.44
N GLY A 72 -2.68 -16.17 -7.87
CA GLY A 72 -1.52 -16.67 -8.60
C GLY A 72 -1.66 -18.15 -8.88
N SER A 73 -1.57 -18.55 -10.14
CA SER A 73 -1.58 -19.95 -10.56
C SER A 73 -0.39 -20.28 -11.49
N VAL A 74 0.12 -21.50 -11.36
CA VAL A 74 1.15 -22.07 -12.24
C VAL A 74 0.64 -23.42 -12.73
N ASP A 75 0.65 -23.64 -14.03
CA ASP A 75 0.16 -24.86 -14.68
C ASP A 75 -1.26 -25.27 -14.22
N GLY A 76 -2.13 -24.29 -13.96
CA GLY A 76 -3.50 -24.50 -13.51
C GLY A 76 -3.68 -24.76 -12.01
N GLN A 77 -2.60 -24.84 -11.25
CA GLN A 77 -2.66 -24.99 -9.79
C GLN A 77 -2.50 -23.63 -9.09
N VAL A 78 -3.36 -23.34 -8.12
CA VAL A 78 -3.27 -22.12 -7.30
C VAL A 78 -2.08 -22.24 -6.35
N ILE A 79 -1.12 -21.34 -6.48
CA ILE A 79 0.08 -21.29 -5.64
C ILE A 79 -0.04 -20.31 -4.48
N GLY A 80 -0.91 -19.32 -4.61
CA GLY A 80 -1.16 -18.32 -3.57
C GLY A 80 -2.08 -17.21 -4.01
N TYR A 81 -2.29 -16.29 -3.09
CA TYR A 81 -3.17 -15.14 -3.26
C TYR A 81 -2.40 -13.86 -2.94
N ALA A 82 -2.74 -12.78 -3.61
CA ALA A 82 -2.30 -11.45 -3.23
C ALA A 82 -3.52 -10.58 -2.97
N ALA A 83 -3.52 -9.87 -1.86
CA ALA A 83 -4.63 -8.99 -1.49
C ALA A 83 -4.12 -7.63 -1.03
N LYS A 84 -4.84 -6.59 -1.42
CA LYS A 84 -4.56 -5.21 -1.03
C LYS A 84 -5.19 -4.95 0.33
N GLY A 85 -4.38 -4.62 1.32
CA GLY A 85 -4.81 -4.23 2.66
C GLY A 85 -4.54 -2.76 2.92
N THR A 86 -5.44 -2.12 3.66
CA THR A 86 -5.36 -0.70 3.97
C THR A 86 -5.64 -0.46 5.45
N ASP A 87 -4.91 0.47 6.05
CA ASP A 87 -5.20 1.00 7.38
C ASP A 87 -4.95 2.51 7.41
N ALA A 88 -5.95 3.27 7.87
CA ALA A 88 -5.90 4.73 7.96
C ALA A 88 -5.19 5.24 9.23
N GLY A 89 -4.75 4.35 10.10
CA GLY A 89 -4.15 4.69 11.39
C GLY A 89 -2.62 4.73 11.36
N GLY A 90 -1.99 4.97 10.23
CA GLY A 90 -0.56 5.29 10.15
C GLY A 90 -0.25 6.66 10.76
N TYR A 91 1.01 6.92 11.11
CA TYR A 91 1.41 8.22 11.67
C TYR A 91 1.31 9.35 10.64
N GLY A 92 1.70 9.08 9.40
CA GLY A 92 1.62 10.04 8.29
C GLY A 92 0.35 9.91 7.44
N GLY A 93 -0.61 9.07 7.82
CA GLY A 93 -1.84 8.82 7.07
C GLY A 93 -2.00 7.35 6.67
N ASP A 94 -2.67 7.12 5.55
CA ASP A 94 -3.00 5.77 5.10
C ASP A 94 -1.75 4.94 4.76
N ILE A 95 -1.74 3.70 5.23
CA ILE A 95 -0.79 2.67 4.81
C ILE A 95 -1.51 1.69 3.91
N VAL A 96 -1.04 1.53 2.68
CA VAL A 96 -1.59 0.61 1.70
C VAL A 96 -0.53 -0.42 1.34
N LEU A 97 -0.86 -1.70 1.54
CA LEU A 97 0.04 -2.82 1.31
C LEU A 97 -0.55 -3.77 0.27
N MET A 98 0.29 -4.38 -0.54
CA MET A 98 -0.01 -5.61 -1.26
C MET A 98 0.57 -6.76 -0.44
N VAL A 99 -0.28 -7.68 0.02
CA VAL A 99 0.12 -8.79 0.90
C VAL A 99 -0.05 -10.11 0.16
N GLY A 100 1.01 -10.90 0.13
CA GLY A 100 1.00 -12.25 -0.44
C GLY A 100 0.65 -13.29 0.62
N PHE A 101 -0.21 -14.22 0.26
CA PHE A 101 -0.64 -15.33 1.09
C PHE A 101 -0.40 -16.66 0.36
N LYS A 102 -0.14 -17.72 1.12
CA LYS A 102 -0.12 -19.09 0.58
C LYS A 102 -1.51 -19.51 0.11
N ALA A 103 -1.61 -20.67 -0.54
CA ALA A 103 -2.88 -21.24 -0.99
C ALA A 103 -3.90 -21.47 0.14
N ASP A 104 -3.46 -21.52 1.40
CA ASP A 104 -4.30 -21.65 2.59
C ASP A 104 -5.08 -20.36 2.93
N LYS A 105 -4.83 -19.23 2.24
CA LYS A 105 -5.42 -17.91 2.47
C LYS A 105 -5.16 -17.32 3.87
N LYS A 106 -4.24 -17.89 4.63
CA LYS A 106 -3.93 -17.51 6.02
C LYS A 106 -2.50 -17.13 6.22
N THR A 107 -1.58 -17.95 5.73
CA THR A 107 -0.16 -17.78 5.94
C THR A 107 0.39 -16.67 5.05
N VAL A 108 0.89 -15.62 5.66
CA VAL A 108 1.56 -14.51 4.97
C VAL A 108 2.87 -14.99 4.36
N VAL A 109 3.14 -14.67 3.11
CA VAL A 109 4.42 -14.89 2.44
C VAL A 109 5.34 -13.69 2.65
N CYS A 110 4.88 -12.54 2.20
CA CYS A 110 5.52 -11.24 2.40
C CYS A 110 4.53 -10.12 2.06
N TYR A 111 4.92 -8.89 2.26
CA TYR A 111 4.16 -7.75 1.74
C TYR A 111 5.06 -6.76 0.98
N LYS A 112 4.44 -5.94 0.16
CA LYS A 112 5.04 -4.76 -0.50
C LYS A 112 4.18 -3.54 -0.23
N THR A 113 4.80 -2.43 0.11
CA THR A 113 4.11 -1.16 0.32
C THR A 113 3.74 -0.55 -1.03
N LEU A 114 2.46 -0.25 -1.20
CA LEU A 114 1.93 0.49 -2.34
C LEU A 114 1.90 1.99 -2.06
N ALA A 115 1.49 2.37 -0.84
CA ALA A 115 1.50 3.75 -0.39
C ALA A 115 1.73 3.84 1.12
N ALA A 116 2.55 4.78 1.53
CA ALA A 116 2.75 5.18 2.92
C ALA A 116 3.39 6.57 2.94
N ALA A 117 2.85 7.47 3.74
CA ALA A 117 3.39 8.83 3.92
C ALA A 117 4.11 8.97 5.26
N GLU A 118 4.88 7.95 5.63
CA GLU A 118 5.55 7.85 6.92
C GLU A 118 6.87 8.63 6.96
N THR A 119 7.31 8.97 8.16
CA THR A 119 8.57 9.71 8.36
C THR A 119 9.77 8.89 7.91
N PRO A 120 10.63 9.45 7.01
CA PRO A 120 11.89 8.82 6.62
C PRO A 120 12.79 8.50 7.84
N GLY A 121 13.42 7.32 7.82
CA GLY A 121 14.29 6.86 8.91
C GLY A 121 13.57 6.35 10.16
N LEU A 122 12.24 6.56 10.26
CA LEU A 122 11.37 6.07 11.33
C LEU A 122 10.30 5.12 10.75
N GLY A 123 9.10 5.62 10.50
CA GLY A 123 7.99 4.82 9.98
C GLY A 123 8.30 4.15 8.64
N MET A 124 9.06 4.79 7.75
CA MET A 124 9.47 4.18 6.47
C MET A 124 10.36 2.94 6.60
N LYS A 125 10.86 2.62 7.82
CA LYS A 125 11.49 1.33 8.12
C LYS A 125 10.54 0.14 7.98
N LEU A 126 9.25 0.36 7.82
CA LEU A 126 8.29 -0.69 7.46
C LEU A 126 8.69 -1.46 6.20
N ASN A 127 9.52 -0.87 5.33
CA ASN A 127 10.02 -1.49 4.10
C ASN A 127 11.33 -2.28 4.30
N THR A 128 11.96 -2.21 5.48
CA THR A 128 13.22 -2.92 5.72
C THR A 128 12.98 -4.41 5.92
N PRO A 129 13.95 -5.26 5.49
CA PRO A 129 13.83 -6.71 5.68
C PRO A 129 13.69 -7.15 7.13
N GLU A 130 14.30 -6.42 8.07
CA GLU A 130 14.23 -6.71 9.51
C GLU A 130 12.80 -6.59 10.03
N PHE A 131 12.04 -5.61 9.54
CA PHE A 131 10.65 -5.45 9.97
C PHE A 131 9.70 -6.29 9.11
N SER A 132 9.77 -6.20 7.79
CA SER A 132 8.86 -6.90 6.88
C SER A 132 9.00 -8.42 6.96
N GLY A 133 10.20 -8.93 7.19
CA GLY A 133 10.46 -10.37 7.31
C GLY A 133 9.78 -11.02 8.50
N GLN A 134 9.43 -10.26 9.53
CA GLN A 134 8.74 -10.80 10.71
C GLN A 134 7.34 -11.34 10.40
N PHE A 135 6.72 -10.91 9.32
CA PHE A 135 5.36 -11.31 8.92
C PHE A 135 5.35 -12.68 8.21
N SER A 136 6.46 -13.06 7.61
CA SER A 136 6.55 -14.31 6.83
C SER A 136 6.25 -15.53 7.69
N GLY A 137 5.44 -16.45 7.15
CA GLY A 137 5.04 -17.69 7.80
C GLY A 137 4.01 -17.54 8.92
N LYS A 138 3.51 -16.34 9.20
CA LYS A 138 2.54 -16.09 10.27
C LYS A 138 1.10 -16.00 9.72
N ASP A 139 0.12 -16.25 10.59
CA ASP A 139 -1.31 -16.05 10.27
C ASP A 139 -1.61 -14.55 10.24
N GLY A 140 -2.06 -14.05 9.10
CA GLY A 140 -2.33 -12.62 8.90
C GLY A 140 -3.45 -12.07 9.79
N SER A 141 -4.38 -12.91 10.26
CA SER A 141 -5.53 -12.47 11.07
C SER A 141 -5.20 -12.15 12.52
N SER A 142 -4.09 -12.69 13.05
CA SER A 142 -3.72 -12.61 14.47
C SER A 142 -2.46 -11.77 14.72
N LEU A 143 -2.05 -10.96 13.76
CA LEU A 143 -0.85 -10.15 13.86
C LEU A 143 -1.08 -8.91 14.73
N ALA A 144 -0.27 -8.79 15.77
CA ALA A 144 -0.18 -7.60 16.60
C ALA A 144 1.27 -7.37 17.03
N VAL A 145 1.58 -6.14 17.43
CA VAL A 145 2.90 -5.83 17.98
C VAL A 145 3.06 -6.40 19.39
N LYS A 146 4.26 -6.75 19.80
CA LYS A 146 4.57 -7.33 21.12
C LYS A 146 4.00 -6.50 22.29
N LYS A 147 4.01 -5.16 22.17
CA LYS A 147 3.41 -4.26 23.17
C LYS A 147 1.91 -4.47 23.39
N ASP A 148 1.22 -5.04 22.41
CA ASP A 148 -0.21 -5.33 22.43
C ASP A 148 -0.47 -6.84 22.57
N GLY A 149 0.50 -7.61 23.05
CA GLY A 149 0.39 -9.06 23.26
C GLY A 149 0.60 -9.91 22.02
N GLY A 150 1.05 -9.32 20.92
CA GLY A 150 1.34 -10.03 19.67
C GLY A 150 2.79 -10.50 19.55
N VAL A 151 3.21 -10.79 18.31
CA VAL A 151 4.51 -11.41 18.00
C VAL A 151 5.43 -10.53 17.16
N ILE A 152 4.96 -9.39 16.68
CA ILE A 152 5.72 -8.47 15.84
C ILE A 152 6.49 -7.47 16.70
N GLU A 153 7.81 -7.40 16.53
CA GLU A 153 8.63 -6.35 17.14
C GLU A 153 8.32 -5.01 16.46
N ALA A 154 7.91 -4.02 17.26
CA ALA A 154 7.61 -2.70 16.71
C ALA A 154 8.89 -1.97 16.29
N ILE A 155 8.80 -1.21 15.20
CA ILE A 155 9.87 -0.28 14.80
C ILE A 155 10.10 0.71 15.94
N THR A 156 11.35 0.87 16.37
CA THR A 156 11.72 1.82 17.42
C THR A 156 11.25 3.23 17.04
N SER A 157 10.55 3.88 17.93
CA SER A 157 9.94 5.21 17.77
C SER A 157 8.85 5.30 16.68
N ALA A 158 8.36 4.16 16.15
CA ALA A 158 7.29 4.12 15.15
C ALA A 158 6.24 3.02 15.46
N THR A 159 5.80 2.94 16.70
CA THR A 159 4.82 1.94 17.15
C THR A 159 3.46 2.11 16.46
N ILE A 160 3.04 3.36 16.17
CA ILE A 160 1.79 3.65 15.46
C ILE A 160 1.81 3.03 14.06
N THR A 161 2.88 3.29 13.30
CA THR A 161 3.12 2.70 11.99
C THR A 161 3.13 1.17 12.05
N SER A 162 3.83 0.59 13.04
CA SER A 162 3.92 -0.86 13.21
C SER A 162 2.55 -1.51 13.45
N ARG A 163 1.70 -0.87 14.26
CA ARG A 163 0.31 -1.30 14.50
C ARG A 163 -0.52 -1.20 13.22
N ALA A 164 -0.37 -0.12 12.47
CA ALA A 164 -1.10 0.10 11.22
C ALA A 164 -0.73 -0.96 10.17
N VAL A 165 0.55 -1.35 10.06
CA VAL A 165 0.97 -2.45 9.19
C VAL A 165 0.31 -3.76 9.60
N CYS A 166 0.26 -4.11 10.89
CA CYS A 166 -0.42 -5.32 11.36
C CYS A 166 -1.91 -5.31 10.98
N ARG A 167 -2.60 -4.18 11.15
CA ARG A 167 -4.02 -4.03 10.79
C ARG A 167 -4.24 -4.09 9.28
N ALA A 168 -3.37 -3.48 8.48
CA ALA A 168 -3.44 -3.55 7.02
C ALA A 168 -3.26 -5.00 6.51
N VAL A 169 -2.36 -5.78 7.11
CA VAL A 169 -2.21 -7.21 6.77
C VAL A 169 -3.48 -7.99 7.14
N ALA A 170 -4.07 -7.72 8.30
CA ALA A 170 -5.32 -8.36 8.71
C ALA A 170 -6.51 -7.96 7.81
N ASP A 171 -6.56 -6.71 7.33
CA ASP A 171 -7.54 -6.24 6.35
C ASP A 171 -7.41 -6.99 5.02
N ALA A 172 -6.18 -7.13 4.50
CA ALA A 172 -5.91 -7.90 3.29
C ALA A 172 -6.42 -9.35 3.40
N GLN A 173 -6.20 -10.00 4.55
CA GLN A 173 -6.68 -11.36 4.76
C GLN A 173 -8.21 -11.47 4.83
N LYS A 174 -8.89 -10.48 5.43
CA LYS A 174 -10.37 -10.45 5.46
C LYS A 174 -10.99 -10.47 4.06
N LYS A 175 -10.34 -9.84 3.09
CA LYS A 175 -10.79 -9.79 1.68
C LYS A 175 -10.65 -11.13 0.94
N LEU A 176 -9.90 -12.08 1.50
CA LEU A 176 -9.73 -13.44 0.95
C LEU A 176 -10.81 -14.44 1.41
N LYS A 177 -11.60 -14.06 2.40
CA LYS A 177 -12.69 -14.89 2.92
C LYS A 177 -13.93 -14.75 2.06
#